data_24ae277450577323e9792db7681879c2
#
_entry.id   24ae277450577323e9792db7681879c2
#
_cell.length_a   1.000
_cell.length_b   1.000
_cell.length_c   1.000
_cell.angle_alpha   90.00
_cell.angle_beta   90.00
_cell.angle_gamma   90.00
#
_symmetry.space_group_name_H-M   'P 1'
#
loop_
_entity.id
_entity.type
_entity.pdbx_description
1 polymer ?
#
loop_
_entity_poly.entity_id
_entity_poly.type
_entity_poly.pdbx_seq_one_letter_code
_entity_poly.pdbx_strand_id
1 'polypeptide(L)' 'EREREREKEREREREREREEEGERERERERERERERERE' A
#
# COMPACT_ATOMS: atom_id res chain seq x y z
N GLU A 1 3.61 29.67 0.27
CA GLU A 1 4.75 28.82 0.57
C GLU A 1 4.37 27.65 1.49
N ARG A 2 3.56 27.89 2.52
CA ARG A 2 3.02 26.83 3.38
C ARG A 2 2.08 25.87 2.64
N GLU A 3 1.38 26.34 1.63
CA GLU A 3 0.48 25.52 0.82
C GLU A 3 1.22 24.47 0.01
N ARG A 4 2.39 24.80 -0.55
CA ARG A 4 3.23 23.85 -1.29
C ARG A 4 3.79 22.74 -0.41
N GLU A 5 4.14 23.08 0.81
CA GLU A 5 4.63 22.09 1.79
C GLU A 5 3.51 21.13 2.19
N ARG A 6 2.31 21.64 2.42
CA ARG A 6 1.12 20.82 2.72
C ARG A 6 0.73 19.91 1.56
N GLU A 7 0.82 20.40 0.33
CA GLU A 7 0.57 19.58 -0.86
C GLU A 7 1.58 18.45 -0.99
N LYS A 8 2.85 18.74 -0.76
CA LYS A 8 3.91 17.73 -0.79
C LYS A 8 3.72 16.67 0.29
N GLU A 9 3.33 17.07 1.49
CA GLU A 9 3.02 16.13 2.57
C GLU A 9 1.83 15.25 2.24
N ARG A 10 0.77 15.81 1.66
CA ARG A 10 -0.40 15.04 1.22
C ARG A 10 -0.06 14.05 0.13
N GLU A 11 0.77 14.44 -0.83
CA GLU A 11 1.24 13.54 -1.89
C GLU A 11 2.06 12.38 -1.32
N ARG A 12 2.96 12.66 -0.38
CA ARG A 12 3.76 11.64 0.30
C ARG A 12 2.90 10.68 1.09
N GLU A 13 1.90 11.17 1.80
CA GLU A 13 0.95 10.33 2.52
C GLU A 13 0.17 9.43 1.59
N ARG A 14 -0.31 9.96 0.46
CA ARG A 14 -1.02 9.18 -0.56
C ARG A 14 -0.15 8.10 -1.18
N GLU A 15 1.10 8.41 -1.45
CA GLU A 15 2.06 7.42 -1.97
C GLU A 15 2.31 6.31 -0.97
N ARG A 16 2.50 6.65 0.31
CA ARG A 16 2.67 5.66 1.38
C ARG A 16 1.46 4.76 1.53
N GLU A 17 0.27 5.33 1.50
CA GLU A 17 -0.98 4.56 1.57
C GLU A 17 -1.12 3.59 0.39
N ARG A 18 -0.77 4.03 -0.82
CA ARG A 18 -0.78 3.18 -2.01
C ARG A 18 0.22 2.04 -1.92
N GLU A 19 1.41 2.32 -1.41
CA GLU A 19 2.44 1.29 -1.20
C GLU A 19 1.99 0.27 -0.16
N GLU A 20 1.43 0.72 0.95
CA GLU A 20 0.90 -0.15 1.99
C GLU A 20 -0.24 -1.03 1.49
N GLU A 21 -1.16 -0.46 0.72
CA GLU A 21 -2.24 -1.23 0.11
C GLU A 21 -1.71 -2.28 -0.86
N GLY A 22 -0.74 -1.91 -1.68
CA GLY A 22 -0.08 -2.82 -2.60
C GLY A 22 0.58 -3.99 -1.88
N GLU A 23 1.26 -3.74 -0.78
CA GLU A 23 1.89 -4.78 0.04
C GLU A 23 0.85 -5.69 0.69
N ARG A 24 -0.24 -5.13 1.21
CA ARG A 24 -1.34 -5.90 1.79
C ARG A 24 -2.01 -6.81 0.78
N GLU A 25 -2.22 -6.32 -0.44
CA GLU A 25 -2.78 -7.13 -1.52
C GLU A 25 -1.86 -8.29 -1.89
N ARG A 26 -0.56 -8.03 -1.98
CA ARG A 26 0.44 -9.08 -2.26
C ARG A 26 0.48 -10.14 -1.16
N GLU A 27 0.40 -9.73 0.09
CA GLU A 27 0.34 -10.66 1.21
C GLU A 27 -0.92 -11.54 1.16
N ARG A 28 -2.07 -10.94 0.86
CA ARG A 28 -3.34 -11.67 0.71
C ARG A 28 -3.27 -12.69 -0.42
N GLU A 29 -2.68 -12.32 -1.54
CA GLU A 29 -2.49 -13.24 -2.67
C GLU A 29 -1.58 -14.41 -2.29
N ARG A 30 -0.49 -14.13 -1.59
CA ARG A 30 0.44 -15.17 -1.09
C ARG A 30 -0.24 -16.13 -0.13
N GLU A 31 -1.07 -15.61 0.76
CA GLU A 31 -1.84 -16.44 1.70
C GLU A 31 -2.84 -17.32 0.97
N ARG A 32 -3.53 -16.77 -0.03
CA ARG A 32 -4.47 -17.54 -0.87
C ARG A 32 -3.77 -18.66 -1.63
N GLU A 33 -2.61 -18.39 -2.17
CA GLU A 33 -1.80 -19.39 -2.86
C GLU A 33 -1.34 -20.50 -1.91
N ARG A 34 -0.90 -20.14 -0.71
CA ARG A 34 -0.52 -21.11 0.33
C ARG A 34 -1.69 -21.99 0.74
N GLU A 35 -2.87 -21.44 0.88
CA GLU A 35 -4.07 -22.20 1.20
C GLU A 35 -4.45 -23.17 0.07
N ARG A 36 -4.31 -22.73 -1.19
CA ARG A 36 -4.54 -23.60 -2.35
C ARG A 36 -3.56 -24.75 -2.42
N GLU A 37 -2.30 -24.52 -2.09
CA GLU A 37 -1.28 -25.56 -2.07
C GLU A 37 -1.48 -26.58 -0.95
N ARG A 38 -2.09 -26.17 0.17
CA ARG A 38 -2.40 -27.06 1.29
C ARG A 38 -3.56 -28.03 1.01
N GLU A 39 -4.42 -27.63 0.12
CA GLU A 39 -5.50 -28.50 -0.35
C GLU A 39 -5.03 -29.41 -1.47
#